data_242841a845be931b7ac0862110ff5da3
#
_entry.id   242841a845be931b7ac0862110ff5da3
#
_cell.length_a   1.000
_cell.length_b   1.000
_cell.length_c   1.000
_cell.angle_alpha   90.00
_cell.angle_beta   90.00
_cell.angle_gamma   90.00
#
_symmetry.space_group_name_H-M   'P 1'
#
loop_
_entity.id
_entity.type
_entity.pdbx_description
1 polymer ?
#
loop_
_entity_poly.entity_id
_entity_poly.type
_entity_poly.pdbx_seq_one_letter_code
_entity_poly.pdbx_strand_id
1 'polypeptide(L)'
;MEHHGENPKKQVFAIIPARYSSVRLPGKMLLPIAGKPLILHTVERAREAATIDEVIVATDDHRIFEAVTAEGHQAVLTSAEHQSGSDRIAEVANSLPKGSIIVNVQGDEPVISPATIDAAVNALLHDPQADMATTCEPIESLLELLNGNNVKVVIGDNGYAVYFSRSPMPWPRDASLRHGGDPNRAIEEQPELLSNFRKHTGLYVYRREYLLKFTQLPQTKLEKFEMLEQLRALENGAKIRVVEAAAKSIGVDTEADLKLVRAILEAEEKAHEIVA
;
A
#
# COMPACT_ATOMS: atom_id res chain seq x y z
N MET A 1 32.37 27.06 -17.00
CA MET A 1 30.98 27.24 -16.57
C MET A 1 30.25 25.92 -16.79
N GLU A 2 30.23 25.08 -15.73
CA GLU A 2 29.51 23.83 -15.77
C GLU A 2 28.04 24.17 -15.54
N HIS A 3 27.21 23.94 -16.57
CA HIS A 3 25.77 23.96 -16.44
C HIS A 3 25.39 22.82 -15.48
N HIS A 4 25.08 23.13 -14.24
CA HIS A 4 24.27 22.26 -13.41
C HIS A 4 22.88 22.16 -14.06
N GLY A 5 22.74 21.18 -14.95
CA GLY A 5 21.44 20.83 -15.48
C GLY A 5 20.58 20.37 -14.31
N GLU A 6 19.55 21.13 -13.98
CA GLU A 6 18.48 20.65 -13.08
C GLU A 6 17.99 19.32 -13.64
N ASN A 7 18.11 18.28 -12.85
CA ASN A 7 17.57 16.96 -13.19
C ASN A 7 16.05 17.16 -13.34
N PRO A 8 15.44 16.91 -14.51
CA PRO A 8 14.02 17.22 -14.70
C PRO A 8 13.21 16.54 -13.56
N LYS A 9 12.28 17.29 -12.97
CA LYS A 9 11.39 16.78 -11.92
C LYS A 9 10.77 15.47 -12.41
N LYS A 10 10.97 14.38 -11.68
CA LYS A 10 10.36 13.09 -12.02
C LYS A 10 8.86 13.19 -11.85
N GLN A 11 8.12 12.78 -12.87
CA GLN A 11 6.66 12.68 -12.77
C GLN A 11 6.26 11.50 -11.87
N VAL A 12 5.26 11.70 -11.04
CA VAL A 12 4.74 10.73 -10.07
C VAL A 12 3.29 10.42 -10.41
N PHE A 13 3.02 9.16 -10.73
CA PHE A 13 1.71 8.67 -11.09
C PHE A 13 1.18 7.73 -10.01
N ALA A 14 0.04 8.04 -9.42
CA ALA A 14 -0.70 7.08 -8.62
C ALA A 14 -1.55 6.21 -9.55
N ILE A 15 -1.33 4.91 -9.55
CA ILE A 15 -2.14 3.95 -10.30
C ILE A 15 -2.91 3.10 -9.28
N ILE A 16 -4.23 3.10 -9.40
CA ILE A 16 -5.15 2.43 -8.49
C ILE A 16 -5.71 1.20 -9.22
N PRO A 17 -5.21 -0.02 -8.92
CA PRO A 17 -5.77 -1.23 -9.50
C PRO A 17 -7.15 -1.49 -8.91
N ALA A 18 -8.14 -1.71 -9.76
CA ALA A 18 -9.52 -1.97 -9.35
C ALA A 18 -10.11 -3.14 -10.14
N ARG A 19 -10.61 -4.16 -9.43
CA ARG A 19 -11.32 -5.29 -9.99
C ARG A 19 -12.76 -5.32 -9.49
N TYR A 20 -13.69 -5.67 -10.36
CA TYR A 20 -15.08 -5.86 -9.92
C TYR A 20 -15.26 -7.15 -9.11
N SER A 21 -14.55 -8.21 -9.50
CA SER A 21 -14.61 -9.49 -8.82
C SER A 21 -13.90 -9.44 -7.47
N SER A 22 -14.67 -9.55 -6.39
CA SER A 22 -14.17 -9.73 -5.03
C SER A 22 -14.94 -10.88 -4.41
N VAL A 23 -14.25 -11.85 -3.81
CA VAL A 23 -14.87 -13.06 -3.24
C VAL A 23 -15.67 -12.74 -1.96
N ARG A 24 -15.10 -11.91 -1.09
CA ARG A 24 -15.68 -11.57 0.21
C ARG A 24 -16.77 -10.49 0.13
N LEU A 25 -16.61 -9.53 -0.78
CA LEU A 25 -17.52 -8.40 -0.96
C LEU A 25 -17.64 -8.09 -2.45
N PRO A 26 -18.54 -8.79 -3.20
CA PRO A 26 -18.68 -8.61 -4.64
C PRO A 26 -19.01 -7.18 -5.03
N GLY A 27 -18.31 -6.67 -6.06
CA GLY A 27 -18.54 -5.31 -6.55
C GLY A 27 -18.10 -4.20 -5.59
N LYS A 28 -17.26 -4.49 -4.60
CA LYS A 28 -16.90 -3.56 -3.51
C LYS A 28 -16.46 -2.18 -3.98
N MET A 29 -15.79 -2.09 -5.13
CA MET A 29 -15.31 -0.82 -5.68
C MET A 29 -16.44 0.17 -6.01
N LEU A 30 -17.64 -0.37 -6.31
CA LEU A 30 -18.83 0.42 -6.66
C LEU A 30 -19.84 0.53 -5.52
N LEU A 31 -19.55 -0.03 -4.34
CA LEU A 31 -20.44 0.12 -3.19
C LEU A 31 -20.50 1.58 -2.75
N PRO A 32 -21.71 2.13 -2.53
CA PRO A 32 -21.88 3.52 -2.13
C PRO A 32 -21.44 3.73 -0.67
N ILE A 33 -20.59 4.70 -0.47
CA ILE A 33 -20.18 5.23 0.84
C ILE A 33 -20.35 6.74 0.77
N ALA A 34 -21.07 7.35 1.71
CA ALA A 34 -21.28 8.79 1.74
C ALA A 34 -21.65 9.36 0.35
N GLY A 35 -22.63 8.74 -0.31
CA GLY A 35 -23.19 9.18 -1.59
C GLY A 35 -22.40 8.84 -2.86
N LYS A 36 -21.19 8.32 -2.79
CA LYS A 36 -20.36 7.99 -3.98
C LYS A 36 -19.72 6.60 -3.89
N PRO A 37 -19.33 5.97 -5.02
CA PRO A 37 -18.62 4.70 -5.05
C PRO A 37 -17.34 4.70 -4.22
N LEU A 38 -17.03 3.58 -3.53
CA LEU A 38 -15.83 3.42 -2.70
C LEU A 38 -14.54 3.83 -3.43
N ILE A 39 -14.39 3.43 -4.70
CA ILE A 39 -13.18 3.72 -5.49
C ILE A 39 -12.92 5.23 -5.62
N LEU A 40 -13.96 6.06 -5.67
CA LEU A 40 -13.82 7.51 -5.83
C LEU A 40 -13.21 8.16 -4.60
N HIS A 41 -13.52 7.67 -3.40
CA HIS A 41 -12.86 8.14 -2.18
C HIS A 41 -11.35 7.89 -2.23
N THR A 42 -10.93 6.70 -2.69
CA THR A 42 -9.50 6.38 -2.86
C THR A 42 -8.85 7.29 -3.91
N VAL A 43 -9.53 7.55 -5.03
CA VAL A 43 -9.04 8.48 -6.08
C VAL A 43 -8.84 9.88 -5.52
N GLU A 44 -9.84 10.41 -4.79
CA GLU A 44 -9.77 11.75 -4.18
C GLU A 44 -8.62 11.85 -3.18
N ARG A 45 -8.48 10.88 -2.27
CA ARG A 45 -7.36 10.83 -1.32
C ARG A 45 -6.00 10.79 -2.01
N ALA A 46 -5.87 10.01 -3.06
CA ALA A 46 -4.62 9.97 -3.83
C ALA A 46 -4.31 11.30 -4.52
N ARG A 47 -5.33 12.03 -4.99
CA ARG A 47 -5.19 13.35 -5.62
C ARG A 47 -4.82 14.46 -4.63
N GLU A 48 -5.17 14.32 -3.35
CA GLU A 48 -4.80 15.28 -2.29
C GLU A 48 -3.32 15.19 -1.90
N ALA A 49 -2.61 14.11 -2.25
CA ALA A 49 -1.20 13.97 -1.96
C ALA A 49 -0.37 14.96 -2.81
N ALA A 50 0.46 15.75 -2.14
CA ALA A 50 1.22 16.84 -2.77
C ALA A 50 2.29 16.37 -3.77
N THR A 51 2.73 15.12 -3.64
CA THR A 51 3.75 14.52 -4.51
C THR A 51 3.18 13.91 -5.78
N ILE A 52 1.86 13.69 -5.87
CA ILE A 52 1.21 13.05 -7.02
C ILE A 52 0.94 14.09 -8.12
N ASP A 53 1.42 13.83 -9.33
CA ASP A 53 1.12 14.67 -10.49
C ASP A 53 -0.18 14.21 -11.19
N GLU A 54 -0.44 12.88 -11.26
CA GLU A 54 -1.65 12.33 -11.90
C GLU A 54 -2.12 11.05 -11.16
N VAL A 55 -3.45 10.82 -11.18
CA VAL A 55 -4.08 9.60 -10.64
C VAL A 55 -4.82 8.87 -11.74
N ILE A 56 -4.57 7.58 -11.90
CA ILE A 56 -5.15 6.74 -12.95
C ILE A 56 -5.74 5.47 -12.31
N VAL A 57 -7.01 5.20 -12.55
CA VAL A 57 -7.63 3.92 -12.16
C VAL A 57 -7.39 2.89 -13.27
N ALA A 58 -6.79 1.76 -12.93
CA ALA A 58 -6.55 0.64 -13.83
C ALA A 58 -7.55 -0.48 -13.56
N THR A 59 -8.46 -0.75 -14.49
CA THR A 59 -9.55 -1.72 -14.30
C THR A 59 -9.80 -2.57 -15.54
N ASP A 60 -10.32 -3.78 -15.35
CA ASP A 60 -10.82 -4.66 -16.42
C ASP A 60 -12.37 -4.61 -16.56
N ASP A 61 -13.02 -3.77 -15.77
CA ASP A 61 -14.49 -3.72 -15.70
C ASP A 61 -15.04 -2.37 -16.18
N HIS A 62 -15.89 -2.40 -17.21
CA HIS A 62 -16.49 -1.19 -17.79
C HIS A 62 -17.32 -0.39 -16.79
N ARG A 63 -17.96 -1.02 -15.80
CA ARG A 63 -18.77 -0.31 -14.79
C ARG A 63 -17.91 0.54 -13.88
N ILE A 64 -16.71 0.05 -13.52
CA ILE A 64 -15.73 0.83 -12.74
C ILE A 64 -15.18 1.96 -13.61
N PHE A 65 -14.82 1.65 -14.87
CA PHE A 65 -14.35 2.64 -15.82
C PHE A 65 -15.35 3.80 -16.00
N GLU A 66 -16.62 3.48 -16.24
CA GLU A 66 -17.68 4.47 -16.40
C GLU A 66 -17.93 5.28 -15.13
N ALA A 67 -17.96 4.64 -13.95
CA ALA A 67 -18.14 5.34 -12.68
C ALA A 67 -17.02 6.35 -12.39
N VAL A 68 -15.77 6.00 -12.73
CA VAL A 68 -14.61 6.87 -12.52
C VAL A 68 -14.59 8.02 -13.53
N THR A 69 -14.86 7.73 -14.80
CA THR A 69 -14.81 8.75 -15.88
C THR A 69 -16.00 9.71 -15.85
N ALA A 70 -17.17 9.26 -15.37
CA ALA A 70 -18.34 10.12 -15.17
C ALA A 70 -18.08 11.26 -14.17
N GLU A 71 -17.20 11.04 -13.18
CA GLU A 71 -16.77 12.05 -12.22
C GLU A 71 -15.53 12.85 -12.66
N GLY A 72 -15.15 12.71 -13.95
CA GLY A 72 -14.03 13.47 -14.53
C GLY A 72 -12.64 12.96 -14.13
N HIS A 73 -12.52 11.76 -13.57
CA HIS A 73 -11.24 11.14 -13.23
C HIS A 73 -10.72 10.26 -14.37
N GLN A 74 -9.40 10.00 -14.36
CA GLN A 74 -8.77 9.17 -15.39
C GLN A 74 -8.94 7.69 -15.05
N ALA A 75 -9.36 6.90 -16.03
CA ALA A 75 -9.38 5.44 -15.96
C ALA A 75 -8.84 4.83 -17.26
N VAL A 76 -8.21 3.66 -17.15
CA VAL A 76 -7.70 2.88 -18.27
C VAL A 76 -8.23 1.46 -18.18
N LEU A 77 -8.79 0.96 -19.27
CA LEU A 77 -9.16 -0.45 -19.39
C LEU A 77 -7.89 -1.27 -19.63
N THR A 78 -7.71 -2.28 -18.78
CA THR A 78 -6.55 -3.18 -18.78
C THR A 78 -7.00 -4.63 -19.03
N SER A 79 -6.06 -5.50 -19.36
CA SER A 79 -6.36 -6.92 -19.56
C SER A 79 -7.03 -7.57 -18.33
N ALA A 80 -8.04 -8.40 -18.59
CA ALA A 80 -8.66 -9.26 -17.57
C ALA A 80 -7.76 -10.45 -17.16
N GLU A 81 -6.70 -10.75 -17.95
CA GLU A 81 -5.80 -11.88 -17.74
C GLU A 81 -4.76 -11.64 -16.63
N HIS A 82 -4.64 -10.40 -16.12
CA HIS A 82 -3.68 -10.09 -15.07
C HIS A 82 -3.94 -10.87 -13.79
N GLN A 83 -2.88 -11.51 -13.28
CA GLN A 83 -2.96 -12.33 -12.09
C GLN A 83 -2.86 -11.51 -10.79
N SER A 84 -2.17 -10.36 -10.85
CA SER A 84 -1.94 -9.49 -9.69
C SER A 84 -2.31 -8.03 -9.98
N GLY A 85 -2.40 -7.22 -8.89
CA GLY A 85 -2.50 -5.77 -8.99
C GLY A 85 -1.24 -5.17 -9.63
N SER A 86 -0.06 -5.73 -9.31
CA SER A 86 1.22 -5.27 -9.86
C SER A 86 1.32 -5.45 -11.36
N ASP A 87 0.81 -6.57 -11.93
CA ASP A 87 0.77 -6.78 -13.37
C ASP A 87 -0.14 -5.73 -14.05
N ARG A 88 -1.29 -5.45 -13.44
CA ARG A 88 -2.26 -4.46 -13.94
C ARG A 88 -1.68 -3.05 -13.96
N ILE A 89 -1.03 -2.61 -12.89
CA ILE A 89 -0.41 -1.28 -12.86
C ILE A 89 0.81 -1.20 -13.79
N ALA A 90 1.52 -2.31 -14.02
CA ALA A 90 2.65 -2.37 -14.95
C ALA A 90 2.20 -2.17 -16.41
N GLU A 91 1.02 -2.69 -16.80
CA GLU A 91 0.45 -2.44 -18.13
C GLU A 91 0.28 -0.93 -18.37
N VAL A 92 -0.33 -0.22 -17.42
CA VAL A 92 -0.50 1.25 -17.51
C VAL A 92 0.85 1.96 -17.47
N ALA A 93 1.72 1.57 -16.53
CA ALA A 93 3.04 2.17 -16.36
C ALA A 93 3.92 2.04 -17.60
N ASN A 94 3.70 1.01 -18.42
CA ASN A 94 4.46 0.82 -19.66
C ASN A 94 4.25 1.95 -20.67
N SER A 95 3.10 2.62 -20.66
CA SER A 95 2.78 3.76 -21.52
C SER A 95 3.27 5.11 -20.97
N LEU A 96 3.68 5.17 -19.71
CA LEU A 96 4.11 6.39 -19.02
C LEU A 96 5.57 6.76 -19.35
N PRO A 97 5.99 8.01 -19.10
CA PRO A 97 7.36 8.45 -19.40
C PRO A 97 8.41 7.64 -18.63
N LYS A 98 9.56 7.43 -19.26
CA LYS A 98 10.72 6.80 -18.62
C LYS A 98 11.20 7.65 -17.43
N GLY A 99 11.64 6.98 -16.36
CA GLY A 99 12.10 7.64 -15.15
C GLY A 99 10.99 8.07 -14.20
N SER A 100 9.71 7.86 -14.56
CA SER A 100 8.57 8.13 -13.68
C SER A 100 8.62 7.30 -12.39
N ILE A 101 7.93 7.81 -11.38
CA ILE A 101 7.63 7.09 -10.13
C ILE A 101 6.18 6.62 -10.20
N ILE A 102 5.96 5.37 -9.83
CA ILE A 102 4.64 4.74 -9.84
C ILE A 102 4.23 4.41 -8.41
N VAL A 103 3.11 4.95 -7.97
CA VAL A 103 2.52 4.67 -6.66
C VAL A 103 1.36 3.72 -6.85
N ASN A 104 1.45 2.53 -6.27
CA ASN A 104 0.37 1.55 -6.21
C ASN A 104 -0.48 1.83 -4.97
N VAL A 105 -1.59 2.53 -5.14
CA VAL A 105 -2.59 2.76 -4.08
C VAL A 105 -3.67 1.71 -4.23
N GLN A 106 -3.95 0.96 -3.16
CA GLN A 106 -4.99 -0.07 -3.20
C GLN A 106 -6.37 0.56 -3.33
N GLY A 107 -7.15 0.14 -4.34
CA GLY A 107 -8.48 0.70 -4.63
C GLY A 107 -9.50 0.58 -3.48
N ASP A 108 -9.25 -0.32 -2.55
CA ASP A 108 -10.09 -0.59 -1.37
C ASP A 108 -9.64 0.11 -0.09
N GLU A 109 -8.74 1.11 -0.19
CA GLU A 109 -8.29 1.94 0.94
C GLU A 109 -8.85 3.38 0.86
N PRO A 110 -10.16 3.59 1.02
CA PRO A 110 -10.81 4.89 0.80
C PRO A 110 -10.46 5.96 1.86
N VAL A 111 -9.82 5.57 2.95
CA VAL A 111 -9.35 6.48 4.02
C VAL A 111 -7.83 6.57 4.10
N ILE A 112 -7.13 6.19 3.01
CA ILE A 112 -5.67 6.34 2.96
C ILE A 112 -5.28 7.81 3.16
N SER A 113 -4.27 8.04 4.00
CA SER A 113 -3.78 9.40 4.25
C SER A 113 -2.92 9.91 3.09
N PRO A 114 -3.21 11.09 2.51
CA PRO A 114 -2.34 11.74 1.53
C PRO A 114 -0.91 11.92 2.05
N ALA A 115 -0.72 12.26 3.31
CA ALA A 115 0.60 12.40 3.93
C ALA A 115 1.37 11.07 3.99
N THR A 116 0.68 9.92 4.09
CA THR A 116 1.32 8.60 3.99
C THR A 116 1.84 8.35 2.58
N ILE A 117 1.07 8.71 1.55
CA ILE A 117 1.50 8.63 0.15
C ILE A 117 2.73 9.50 -0.07
N ASP A 118 2.69 10.76 0.39
CA ASP A 118 3.81 11.69 0.28
C ASP A 118 5.08 11.18 0.97
N ALA A 119 4.94 10.60 2.17
CA ALA A 119 6.06 10.02 2.91
C ALA A 119 6.73 8.87 2.13
N ALA A 120 5.94 7.97 1.54
CA ALA A 120 6.45 6.84 0.76
C ALA A 120 7.14 7.30 -0.55
N VAL A 121 6.54 8.26 -1.26
CA VAL A 121 7.12 8.84 -2.48
C VAL A 121 8.45 9.54 -2.17
N ASN A 122 8.47 10.39 -1.16
CA ASN A 122 9.67 11.11 -0.74
C ASN A 122 10.78 10.14 -0.31
N ALA A 123 10.45 9.05 0.39
CA ALA A 123 11.42 8.03 0.77
C ALA A 123 12.13 7.41 -0.44
N LEU A 124 11.41 7.14 -1.52
CA LEU A 124 12.01 6.63 -2.75
C LEU A 124 12.78 7.70 -3.53
N LEU A 125 12.27 8.93 -3.58
CA LEU A 125 12.94 10.03 -4.31
C LEU A 125 14.28 10.41 -3.69
N HIS A 126 14.37 10.43 -2.35
CA HIS A 126 15.59 10.79 -1.62
C HIS A 126 16.60 9.64 -1.45
N ASP A 127 16.21 8.41 -1.83
CA ASP A 127 17.11 7.26 -1.75
C ASP A 127 17.39 6.68 -3.15
N PRO A 128 18.46 7.11 -3.83
CA PRO A 128 18.78 6.62 -5.18
C PRO A 128 19.14 5.14 -5.23
N GLN A 129 19.43 4.49 -4.09
CA GLN A 129 19.72 3.07 -4.03
C GLN A 129 18.47 2.21 -3.89
N ALA A 130 17.34 2.77 -3.45
CA ALA A 130 16.09 2.04 -3.33
C ALA A 130 15.46 1.76 -4.70
N ASP A 131 15.04 0.53 -4.94
CA ASP A 131 14.28 0.13 -6.12
C ASP A 131 12.80 0.46 -5.96
N MET A 132 12.30 0.30 -4.73
CA MET A 132 10.93 0.59 -4.34
C MET A 132 10.86 1.02 -2.88
N ALA A 133 9.70 1.60 -2.49
CA ALA A 133 9.39 1.92 -1.11
C ALA A 133 8.02 1.36 -0.72
N THR A 134 7.81 1.18 0.57
CA THR A 134 6.53 0.76 1.16
C THR A 134 6.39 1.38 2.55
N THR A 135 5.21 1.20 3.16
CA THR A 135 4.89 1.77 4.45
C THR A 135 4.63 0.69 5.51
N CYS A 136 4.79 1.08 6.75
CA CYS A 136 4.46 0.24 7.90
C CYS A 136 3.74 1.05 8.98
N GLU A 137 3.08 0.35 9.90
CA GLU A 137 2.43 0.91 11.07
C GLU A 137 2.94 0.19 12.33
N PRO A 138 2.91 0.84 13.51
CA PRO A 138 3.16 0.14 14.75
C PRO A 138 2.08 -0.91 15.01
N ILE A 139 2.47 -2.02 15.65
CA ILE A 139 1.53 -3.03 16.18
C ILE A 139 1.21 -2.66 17.62
N GLU A 140 -0.08 -2.55 17.96
CA GLU A 140 -0.55 -2.03 19.25
C GLU A 140 -1.08 -3.10 20.20
N SER A 141 -1.28 -4.33 19.72
CA SER A 141 -1.77 -5.42 20.56
C SER A 141 -1.20 -6.78 20.17
N LEU A 142 -1.18 -7.70 21.14
CA LEU A 142 -0.80 -9.09 20.88
C LEU A 142 -1.74 -9.76 19.86
N LEU A 143 -3.03 -9.45 19.90
CA LEU A 143 -4.01 -9.98 18.94
C LEU A 143 -3.68 -9.52 17.51
N GLU A 144 -3.31 -8.26 17.33
CA GLU A 144 -2.88 -7.74 16.05
C GLU A 144 -1.59 -8.41 15.56
N LEU A 145 -0.63 -8.63 16.45
CA LEU A 145 0.63 -9.32 16.14
C LEU A 145 0.41 -10.76 15.69
N LEU A 146 -0.47 -11.50 16.39
CA LEU A 146 -0.76 -12.90 16.10
C LEU A 146 -1.66 -13.11 14.87
N ASN A 147 -2.35 -12.07 14.42
CA ASN A 147 -3.19 -12.16 13.23
C ASN A 147 -2.34 -12.33 11.97
N GLY A 148 -2.44 -13.51 11.31
CA GLY A 148 -1.72 -13.83 10.08
C GLY A 148 -2.15 -12.99 8.86
N ASN A 149 -3.29 -12.27 8.92
CA ASN A 149 -3.68 -11.32 7.87
C ASN A 149 -2.87 -10.02 7.96
N ASN A 150 -2.36 -9.68 9.13
CA ASN A 150 -1.43 -8.57 9.33
C ASN A 150 -0.02 -9.05 9.00
N VAL A 151 0.52 -8.61 7.88
CA VAL A 151 1.90 -8.93 7.48
C VAL A 151 2.86 -8.13 8.36
N LYS A 152 3.83 -8.81 8.96
CA LYS A 152 4.90 -8.14 9.72
C LYS A 152 6.06 -7.82 8.79
N VAL A 153 6.75 -6.72 9.06
CA VAL A 153 8.00 -6.35 8.38
C VAL A 153 9.12 -6.12 9.41
N VAL A 154 10.27 -6.77 9.18
CA VAL A 154 11.50 -6.47 9.90
C VAL A 154 12.29 -5.45 9.11
N ILE A 155 12.69 -4.37 9.77
CA ILE A 155 13.40 -3.24 9.17
C ILE A 155 14.81 -3.20 9.76
N GLY A 156 15.82 -3.14 8.91
CA GLY A 156 17.20 -2.96 9.33
C GLY A 156 17.48 -1.51 9.77
N ASP A 157 18.58 -1.30 10.47
CA ASP A 157 19.00 0.04 10.95
C ASP A 157 19.19 1.04 9.81
N ASN A 158 19.40 0.54 8.60
CA ASN A 158 19.50 1.35 7.38
C ASN A 158 18.16 1.74 6.78
N GLY A 159 17.03 1.31 7.39
CA GLY A 159 15.68 1.61 6.96
C GLY A 159 15.16 0.79 5.77
N TYR A 160 15.87 -0.28 5.39
CA TYR A 160 15.38 -1.23 4.39
C TYR A 160 14.69 -2.43 5.02
N ALA A 161 13.72 -2.99 4.30
CA ALA A 161 13.11 -4.25 4.69
C ALA A 161 14.15 -5.37 4.66
N VAL A 162 14.21 -6.13 5.75
CA VAL A 162 15.01 -7.35 5.87
C VAL A 162 14.16 -8.57 5.49
N TYR A 163 12.91 -8.61 5.96
CA TYR A 163 11.97 -9.67 5.64
C TYR A 163 10.52 -9.26 5.91
N PHE A 164 9.59 -9.93 5.22
CA PHE A 164 8.15 -9.83 5.45
C PHE A 164 7.60 -11.20 5.79
N SER A 165 6.71 -11.31 6.78
CA SER A 165 6.05 -12.58 7.11
C SER A 165 4.67 -12.38 7.74
N ARG A 166 3.83 -13.40 7.58
CA ARG A 166 2.57 -13.50 8.32
C ARG A 166 2.81 -13.92 9.78
N SER A 167 3.94 -14.55 10.07
CA SER A 167 4.34 -14.93 11.42
C SER A 167 4.77 -13.73 12.26
N PRO A 168 4.58 -13.78 13.61
CA PRO A 168 5.15 -12.80 14.51
C PRO A 168 6.68 -12.78 14.42
N MET A 169 7.25 -11.62 14.12
CA MET A 169 8.71 -11.40 14.09
C MET A 169 9.04 -9.91 14.30
N PRO A 170 10.22 -9.59 14.90
CA PRO A 170 11.27 -10.49 15.36
C PRO A 170 10.92 -11.26 16.65
N TRP A 171 11.72 -12.26 17.01
CA TRP A 171 11.53 -13.04 18.25
C TRP A 171 12.14 -12.34 19.46
N PRO A 172 11.36 -12.02 20.52
CA PRO A 172 11.85 -11.33 21.72
C PRO A 172 12.54 -12.33 22.68
N ARG A 173 13.73 -12.84 22.31
CA ARG A 173 14.39 -13.98 22.95
C ARG A 173 14.54 -13.84 24.46
N ASP A 174 15.12 -12.75 24.92
CA ASP A 174 15.46 -12.59 26.34
C ASP A 174 14.21 -12.39 27.23
N ALA A 175 13.20 -11.71 26.70
CA ALA A 175 11.90 -11.59 27.36
C ALA A 175 11.21 -12.97 27.43
N SER A 176 11.17 -13.70 26.31
CA SER A 176 10.57 -15.05 26.27
C SER A 176 11.21 -16.00 27.24
N LEU A 177 12.54 -16.01 27.41
CA LEU A 177 13.26 -16.86 28.35
C LEU A 177 12.85 -16.60 29.80
N ARG A 178 12.61 -15.33 30.19
CA ARG A 178 12.12 -14.97 31.53
C ARG A 178 10.71 -15.48 31.80
N HIS A 179 9.95 -15.76 30.76
CA HIS A 179 8.57 -16.27 30.82
C HIS A 179 8.45 -17.73 30.35
N GLY A 180 9.48 -18.56 30.65
CA GLY A 180 9.46 -19.99 30.33
C GLY A 180 9.57 -20.36 28.86
N GLY A 181 10.05 -19.44 28.00
CA GLY A 181 10.17 -19.62 26.54
C GLY A 181 8.94 -19.16 25.77
N ASP A 182 7.93 -18.58 26.44
CA ASP A 182 6.70 -18.13 25.81
C ASP A 182 6.78 -16.62 25.44
N PRO A 183 6.83 -16.26 24.14
CA PRO A 183 6.86 -14.87 23.69
C PRO A 183 5.52 -14.16 23.90
N ASN A 184 4.40 -14.88 23.82
CA ASN A 184 3.09 -14.27 23.97
C ASN A 184 2.88 -13.78 25.40
N ARG A 185 3.22 -14.65 26.37
CA ARG A 185 3.21 -14.29 27.79
C ARG A 185 4.18 -13.14 28.09
N ALA A 186 5.35 -13.14 27.47
CA ALA A 186 6.31 -12.04 27.62
C ALA A 186 5.73 -10.71 27.16
N ILE A 187 5.03 -10.69 26.03
CA ILE A 187 4.41 -9.48 25.46
C ILE A 187 3.18 -9.05 26.28
N GLU A 188 2.37 -9.99 26.77
CA GLU A 188 1.23 -9.68 27.65
C GLU A 188 1.68 -9.01 28.96
N GLU A 189 2.77 -9.49 29.57
CA GLU A 189 3.32 -8.94 30.80
C GLU A 189 4.20 -7.70 30.59
N GLN A 190 4.74 -7.52 29.37
CA GLN A 190 5.59 -6.39 28.96
C GLN A 190 5.11 -5.80 27.60
N PRO A 191 3.97 -5.07 27.58
CA PRO A 191 3.39 -4.55 26.33
C PRO A 191 4.32 -3.59 25.54
N GLU A 192 5.32 -2.98 26.20
CA GLU A 192 6.32 -2.14 25.56
C GLU A 192 7.15 -2.89 24.51
N LEU A 193 7.21 -4.22 24.57
CA LEU A 193 7.85 -5.06 23.55
C LEU A 193 7.18 -4.90 22.18
N LEU A 194 5.90 -4.54 22.13
CA LEU A 194 5.18 -4.30 20.88
C LEU A 194 5.82 -3.18 20.03
N SER A 195 6.53 -2.25 20.65
CA SER A 195 7.25 -1.18 19.94
C SER A 195 8.30 -1.69 18.94
N ASN A 196 8.71 -2.96 19.06
CA ASN A 196 9.68 -3.59 18.15
C ASN A 196 9.03 -4.24 16.92
N PHE A 197 7.72 -4.29 16.85
CA PHE A 197 7.00 -4.92 15.75
C PHE A 197 6.38 -3.87 14.83
N ARG A 198 6.37 -4.16 13.54
CA ARG A 198 5.75 -3.31 12.53
C ARG A 198 4.83 -4.14 11.65
N LYS A 199 3.62 -3.64 11.44
CA LYS A 199 2.69 -4.14 10.43
C LYS A 199 2.98 -3.45 9.11
N HIS A 200 3.23 -4.23 8.07
CA HIS A 200 3.34 -3.75 6.70
C HIS A 200 1.97 -3.32 6.18
N THR A 201 1.92 -2.23 5.42
CA THR A 201 0.71 -1.76 4.73
C THR A 201 0.84 -1.93 3.22
N GLY A 202 -0.29 -1.98 2.51
CA GLY A 202 -0.34 -2.33 1.08
C GLY A 202 0.09 -1.22 0.11
N LEU A 203 0.54 -0.07 0.60
CA LEU A 203 1.04 1.01 -0.25
C LEU A 203 2.45 0.72 -0.75
N TYR A 204 2.65 0.80 -2.07
CA TYR A 204 3.96 0.64 -2.69
C TYR A 204 4.28 1.78 -3.64
N VAL A 205 5.54 2.19 -3.64
CA VAL A 205 6.10 3.16 -4.58
C VAL A 205 7.26 2.51 -5.33
N TYR A 206 7.23 2.58 -6.64
CA TYR A 206 8.22 1.94 -7.51
C TYR A 206 8.91 2.96 -8.41
N ARG A 207 10.20 2.74 -8.72
CA ARG A 207 10.74 3.26 -9.97
C ARG A 207 10.07 2.51 -11.12
N ARG A 208 9.58 3.24 -12.12
CA ARG A 208 8.85 2.63 -13.26
C ARG A 208 9.62 1.45 -13.87
N GLU A 209 10.90 1.63 -14.12
CA GLU A 209 11.75 0.60 -14.74
C GLU A 209 11.87 -0.64 -13.85
N TYR A 210 11.90 -0.44 -12.53
CA TYR A 210 11.91 -1.56 -11.59
C TYR A 210 10.57 -2.30 -11.59
N LEU A 211 9.44 -1.60 -11.59
CA LEU A 211 8.11 -2.22 -11.67
C LEU A 211 7.97 -3.10 -12.91
N LEU A 212 8.36 -2.59 -14.08
CA LEU A 212 8.30 -3.35 -15.34
C LEU A 212 9.23 -4.59 -15.32
N LYS A 213 10.40 -4.49 -14.68
CA LYS A 213 11.29 -5.63 -14.44
C LYS A 213 10.68 -6.62 -13.46
N PHE A 214 10.14 -6.13 -12.34
CA PHE A 214 9.60 -6.93 -11.25
C PHE A 214 8.47 -7.86 -11.72
N THR A 215 7.54 -7.37 -12.53
CA THR A 215 6.42 -8.17 -13.06
C THR A 215 6.86 -9.27 -14.04
N GLN A 216 8.08 -9.18 -14.59
CA GLN A 216 8.65 -10.22 -15.45
C GLN A 216 9.43 -11.28 -14.65
N LEU A 217 9.67 -11.07 -13.36
CA LEU A 217 10.37 -12.05 -12.53
C LEU A 217 9.46 -13.26 -12.25
N PRO A 218 9.99 -14.49 -12.31
CA PRO A 218 9.23 -15.67 -11.93
C PRO A 218 8.89 -15.65 -10.44
N GLN A 219 7.72 -16.16 -10.09
CA GLN A 219 7.33 -16.32 -8.70
C GLN A 219 8.32 -17.19 -7.92
N THR A 220 8.72 -16.73 -6.76
CA THR A 220 9.70 -17.38 -5.89
C THR A 220 9.04 -18.34 -4.89
N LYS A 221 9.87 -19.13 -4.19
CA LYS A 221 9.38 -20.11 -3.20
C LYS A 221 8.76 -19.42 -1.98
N LEU A 222 9.41 -18.36 -1.46
CA LEU A 222 8.92 -17.64 -0.29
C LEU A 222 7.65 -16.87 -0.62
N GLU A 223 7.60 -16.20 -1.79
CA GLU A 223 6.38 -15.56 -2.28
C GLU A 223 5.18 -16.52 -2.29
N LYS A 224 5.36 -17.71 -2.86
CA LYS A 224 4.29 -18.74 -2.94
C LYS A 224 3.91 -19.28 -1.57
N PHE A 225 4.87 -19.43 -0.67
CA PHE A 225 4.62 -20.00 0.65
C PHE A 225 3.88 -19.02 1.56
N GLU A 226 4.31 -17.77 1.60
CA GLU A 226 3.70 -16.71 2.44
C GLU A 226 2.53 -16.01 1.72
N MET A 227 2.36 -16.21 0.39
CA MET A 227 1.45 -15.44 -0.46
C MET A 227 1.71 -13.94 -0.32
N LEU A 228 2.99 -13.54 -0.43
CA LEU A 228 3.49 -12.19 -0.31
C LEU A 228 4.37 -11.82 -1.50
N GLU A 229 3.83 -11.02 -2.42
CA GLU A 229 4.48 -10.68 -3.69
C GLU A 229 5.82 -9.94 -3.50
N GLN A 230 5.95 -9.11 -2.47
CA GLN A 230 7.17 -8.36 -2.16
C GLN A 230 8.37 -9.24 -1.79
N LEU A 231 8.14 -10.50 -1.40
CA LEU A 231 9.23 -11.46 -1.17
C LEU A 231 9.96 -11.80 -2.46
N ARG A 232 9.26 -11.84 -3.61
CA ARG A 232 9.90 -11.98 -4.94
C ARG A 232 10.92 -10.87 -5.17
N ALA A 233 10.58 -9.64 -4.79
CA ALA A 233 11.50 -8.50 -4.90
C ALA A 233 12.74 -8.69 -4.03
N LEU A 234 12.58 -9.05 -2.74
CA LEU A 234 13.70 -9.29 -1.82
C LEU A 234 14.59 -10.44 -2.28
N GLU A 235 14.01 -11.59 -2.68
CA GLU A 235 14.78 -12.76 -3.17
C GLU A 235 15.58 -12.44 -4.45
N ASN A 236 15.18 -11.43 -5.22
CA ASN A 236 15.90 -10.92 -6.38
C ASN A 236 16.79 -9.69 -6.08
N GLY A 237 17.06 -9.43 -4.81
CA GLY A 237 18.04 -8.42 -4.36
C GLY A 237 17.54 -6.98 -4.38
N ALA A 238 16.22 -6.75 -4.47
CA ALA A 238 15.67 -5.41 -4.42
C ALA A 238 15.88 -4.75 -3.05
N LYS A 239 16.19 -3.48 -3.07
CA LYS A 239 16.21 -2.63 -1.88
C LYS A 239 14.85 -1.97 -1.70
N ILE A 240 14.13 -2.43 -0.68
CA ILE A 240 12.79 -1.92 -0.34
C ILE A 240 12.92 -0.97 0.84
N ARG A 241 12.79 0.33 0.60
CA ARG A 241 12.75 1.34 1.66
C ARG A 241 11.43 1.24 2.42
N VAL A 242 11.48 1.24 3.76
CA VAL A 242 10.27 1.21 4.59
C VAL A 242 10.18 2.49 5.39
N VAL A 243 9.00 3.11 5.39
CA VAL A 243 8.71 4.30 6.21
C VAL A 243 7.44 4.10 7.02
N GLU A 244 7.35 4.78 8.15
CA GLU A 244 6.14 4.74 8.97
C GLU A 244 5.03 5.55 8.29
N ALA A 245 3.82 5.01 8.26
CA ALA A 245 2.65 5.69 7.74
C ALA A 245 2.28 6.89 8.63
N ALA A 246 1.89 8.01 8.01
CA ALA A 246 1.51 9.22 8.75
C ALA A 246 0.19 9.06 9.52
N ALA A 247 -0.67 8.14 9.06
CA ALA A 247 -1.91 7.75 9.73
C ALA A 247 -2.27 6.31 9.34
N LYS A 248 -3.04 5.64 10.21
CA LYS A 248 -3.57 4.31 9.92
C LYS A 248 -4.54 4.35 8.76
N SER A 249 -4.48 3.34 7.90
CA SER A 249 -5.44 3.11 6.83
C SER A 249 -6.28 1.86 7.12
N ILE A 250 -7.49 1.83 6.55
CA ILE A 250 -8.43 0.71 6.70
C ILE A 250 -8.83 0.26 5.30
N GLY A 251 -8.38 -0.93 4.94
CA GLY A 251 -8.83 -1.60 3.72
C GLY A 251 -10.22 -2.20 3.91
N VAL A 252 -11.08 -2.00 2.92
CA VAL A 252 -12.45 -2.55 2.94
C VAL A 252 -12.45 -3.94 2.30
N ASP A 253 -12.45 -4.97 3.13
CA ASP A 253 -12.47 -6.37 2.71
C ASP A 253 -13.72 -7.12 3.16
N THR A 254 -14.37 -6.64 4.22
CA THR A 254 -15.56 -7.25 4.83
C THR A 254 -16.67 -6.22 5.03
N GLU A 255 -17.90 -6.70 5.29
CA GLU A 255 -19.01 -5.83 5.69
C GLU A 255 -18.72 -5.03 6.98
N ALA A 256 -17.91 -5.57 7.89
CA ALA A 256 -17.50 -4.87 9.10
C ALA A 256 -16.60 -3.68 8.77
N ASP A 257 -15.61 -3.88 7.88
CA ASP A 257 -14.73 -2.82 7.40
C ASP A 257 -15.53 -1.74 6.67
N LEU A 258 -16.46 -2.15 5.81
CA LEU A 258 -17.35 -1.22 5.08
C LEU A 258 -18.15 -0.33 6.03
N LYS A 259 -18.72 -0.90 7.09
CA LYS A 259 -19.48 -0.14 8.10
C LYS A 259 -18.59 0.84 8.85
N LEU A 260 -17.38 0.43 9.21
CA LEU A 260 -16.42 1.27 9.93
C LEU A 260 -15.99 2.45 9.04
N VAL A 261 -15.57 2.17 7.81
CA VAL A 261 -15.15 3.21 6.85
C VAL A 261 -16.28 4.16 6.52
N ARG A 262 -17.51 3.65 6.35
CA ARG A 262 -18.70 4.50 6.14
C ARG A 262 -18.89 5.48 7.30
N ALA A 263 -18.79 5.01 8.54
CA ALA A 263 -18.93 5.88 9.70
C ALA A 263 -17.84 6.98 9.76
N ILE A 264 -16.60 6.66 9.35
CA ILE A 264 -15.50 7.62 9.29
C ILE A 264 -15.80 8.70 8.23
N LEU A 265 -16.10 8.30 6.99
CA LEU A 265 -16.30 9.22 5.88
C LEU A 265 -17.54 10.10 6.06
N GLU A 266 -18.65 9.56 6.59
CA GLU A 266 -19.86 10.35 6.93
C GLU A 266 -19.59 11.34 8.07
N ALA A 267 -18.68 11.03 8.99
CA ALA A 267 -18.28 11.98 10.05
C ALA A 267 -17.41 13.11 9.49
N GLU A 268 -16.49 12.80 8.57
CA GLU A 268 -15.67 13.80 7.88
C GLU A 268 -16.51 14.76 7.05
N GLU A 269 -17.50 14.27 6.27
CA GLU A 269 -18.42 15.14 5.50
C GLU A 269 -19.19 16.10 6.39
N LYS A 270 -19.77 15.61 7.48
CA LYS A 270 -20.48 16.48 8.45
C LYS A 270 -19.57 17.53 9.06
N ALA A 271 -18.30 17.19 9.32
CA ALA A 271 -17.34 18.17 9.86
C ALA A 271 -17.03 19.27 8.82
N HIS A 272 -16.93 18.94 7.54
CA HIS A 272 -16.74 19.92 6.47
C HIS A 272 -17.95 20.83 6.27
N GLU A 273 -19.18 20.30 6.34
CA GLU A 273 -20.42 21.09 6.23
C GLU A 273 -20.59 22.11 7.37
N ILE A 274 -20.04 21.82 8.56
CA ILE A 274 -20.12 22.75 9.72
C ILE A 274 -19.13 23.91 9.58
N VAL A 275 -18.03 23.72 8.83
CA VAL A 275 -16.94 24.71 8.69
C VAL A 275 -17.12 25.58 7.44
N ALA A 276 -17.91 25.13 6.45
CA ALA A 276 -18.23 25.87 5.21
C ALA A 276 -19.41 26.83 5.41
#